data_1a50de0e590d22c644dd812cbbae2136
#
_entry.id   1a50de0e590d22c644dd812cbbae2136
#
_cell.length_a   1.000
_cell.length_b   1.000
_cell.length_c   1.000
_cell.angle_alpha   90.00
_cell.angle_beta   90.00
_cell.angle_gamma   90.00
#
_symmetry.space_group_name_H-M   'P 1'
#
loop_
_entity.id
_entity.type
_entity.pdbx_description
1 polymer ?
#
loop_
_entity_poly.entity_id
_entity_poly.type
_entity_poly.pdbx_seq_one_letter_code
_entity_poly.pdbx_strand_id
1 'polypeptide(L)'
;MAVGTFTAVPVRVERVDRSTAGWAMFWAPVVGAAVGAATGAVAVAGAWLGLSGALAAGLGVGAAALLTRGLHLDGLADLADGLGSGRPAEGALEVMRRSDIGPFGVVTLVLVLVAQVLALGQLVAASPWAATAAAVVAGAGGRLAVTLACTARVPSARPEGLGAFVAGTVRAPLAAAACAVVALLCLTGLPHGAGFAALCAGAVVLGLAVAGLLLRRAVRRLGGITGDVLGALAESAGTSVLVVAAAGTAWL
;
A
#
# COMPACT_ATOMS: atom_id res chain seq x y z
N MET A 1 -9.47 -8.25 -13.41
CA MET A 1 -9.39 -6.80 -13.15
C MET A 1 -8.43 -6.48 -12.00
N ALA A 2 -8.57 -7.01 -10.76
CA ALA A 2 -7.67 -6.66 -9.64
C ALA A 2 -6.17 -6.76 -10.02
N VAL A 3 -5.72 -7.90 -10.54
CA VAL A 3 -4.32 -8.10 -10.96
C VAL A 3 -3.88 -7.03 -11.96
N GLY A 4 -4.65 -6.76 -13.01
CA GLY A 4 -4.28 -5.76 -14.03
C GLY A 4 -4.33 -4.30 -13.53
N THR A 5 -5.10 -4.03 -12.44
CA THR A 5 -5.14 -2.69 -11.83
C THR A 5 -3.94 -2.45 -10.92
N PHE A 6 -3.53 -3.47 -10.15
CA PHE A 6 -2.52 -3.32 -9.10
C PHE A 6 -1.14 -3.87 -9.48
N THR A 7 -1.00 -4.48 -10.65
CA THR A 7 0.27 -5.05 -11.12
C THR A 7 0.53 -4.76 -12.59
N ALA A 8 1.79 -4.98 -13.01
CA ALA A 8 2.22 -4.90 -14.40
C ALA A 8 1.80 -6.12 -15.24
N VAL A 9 1.21 -7.15 -14.62
CA VAL A 9 0.82 -8.39 -15.32
C VAL A 9 -0.32 -8.10 -16.30
N PRO A 10 -0.14 -8.40 -17.60
CA PRO A 10 -1.18 -8.16 -18.57
C PRO A 10 -2.35 -9.14 -18.36
N VAL A 11 -3.53 -8.61 -18.16
CA VAL A 11 -4.77 -9.39 -17.97
C VAL A 11 -5.82 -8.89 -18.95
N ARG A 12 -6.44 -9.80 -19.69
CA ARG A 12 -7.61 -9.47 -20.51
C ARG A 12 -8.81 -9.29 -19.57
N VAL A 13 -9.44 -8.13 -19.63
CA VAL A 13 -10.63 -7.80 -18.84
C VAL A 13 -11.80 -7.75 -19.79
N GLU A 14 -12.73 -8.70 -19.69
CA GLU A 14 -13.90 -8.79 -20.58
C GLU A 14 -15.01 -7.82 -20.17
N ARG A 15 -15.10 -7.47 -18.88
CA ARG A 15 -16.11 -6.54 -18.36
C ARG A 15 -15.47 -5.46 -17.51
N VAL A 16 -15.81 -4.21 -17.80
CA VAL A 16 -15.36 -3.03 -17.06
C VAL A 16 -16.61 -2.27 -16.63
N ASP A 17 -17.14 -2.65 -15.46
CA ASP A 17 -18.28 -2.00 -14.83
C ASP A 17 -18.02 -1.77 -13.33
N ARG A 18 -18.89 -1.00 -12.66
CA ARG A 18 -18.73 -0.66 -11.24
C ARG A 18 -18.84 -1.88 -10.31
N SER A 19 -19.57 -2.92 -10.71
CA SER A 19 -19.66 -4.17 -9.94
C SER A 19 -18.34 -4.92 -9.98
N THR A 20 -17.76 -5.07 -11.18
CA THR A 20 -16.44 -5.68 -11.38
C THR A 20 -15.34 -4.87 -10.68
N ALA A 21 -15.47 -3.53 -10.66
CA ALA A 21 -14.56 -2.67 -9.89
C ALA A 21 -14.64 -2.95 -8.38
N GLY A 22 -15.84 -3.10 -7.82
CA GLY A 22 -16.03 -3.45 -6.41
C GLY A 22 -15.36 -4.77 -6.03
N TRP A 23 -15.51 -5.81 -6.88
CA TRP A 23 -14.82 -7.08 -6.70
C TRP A 23 -13.30 -6.94 -6.85
N ALA A 24 -12.82 -6.10 -7.77
CA ALA A 24 -11.39 -5.84 -7.92
C ALA A 24 -10.80 -5.18 -6.66
N MET A 25 -11.52 -4.23 -6.07
CA MET A 25 -11.11 -3.60 -4.80
C MET A 25 -11.19 -4.56 -3.62
N PHE A 26 -12.15 -5.50 -3.60
CA PHE A 26 -12.20 -6.57 -2.60
C PHE A 26 -10.98 -7.48 -2.65
N TRP A 27 -10.52 -7.85 -3.85
CA TRP A 27 -9.34 -8.71 -4.04
C TRP A 27 -8.00 -7.97 -3.94
N ALA A 28 -8.02 -6.65 -3.82
CA ALA A 28 -6.79 -5.84 -3.73
C ALA A 28 -5.84 -6.29 -2.61
N PRO A 29 -6.29 -6.62 -1.36
CA PRO A 29 -5.40 -7.11 -0.31
C PRO A 29 -4.68 -8.41 -0.67
N VAL A 30 -5.34 -9.33 -1.38
CA VAL A 30 -4.72 -10.61 -1.82
C VAL A 30 -3.65 -10.34 -2.87
N VAL A 31 -3.90 -9.45 -3.83
CA VAL A 31 -2.88 -9.02 -4.79
C VAL A 31 -1.72 -8.32 -4.07
N GLY A 32 -2.02 -7.49 -3.07
CA GLY A 32 -1.02 -6.85 -2.23
C GLY A 32 -0.15 -7.86 -1.48
N ALA A 33 -0.77 -8.91 -0.92
CA ALA A 33 -0.04 -10.02 -0.28
C ALA A 33 0.90 -10.73 -1.26
N ALA A 34 0.47 -10.97 -2.49
CA ALA A 34 1.31 -11.58 -3.52
C ALA A 34 2.49 -10.69 -3.92
N VAL A 35 2.28 -9.37 -4.06
CA VAL A 35 3.37 -8.41 -4.28
C VAL A 35 4.33 -8.41 -3.08
N GLY A 36 3.81 -8.41 -1.84
CA GLY A 36 4.61 -8.49 -0.62
C GLY A 36 5.42 -9.79 -0.54
N ALA A 37 4.83 -10.92 -0.92
CA ALA A 37 5.54 -12.21 -1.00
C ALA A 37 6.70 -12.17 -2.01
N ALA A 38 6.47 -11.57 -3.18
CA ALA A 38 7.53 -11.38 -4.18
C ALA A 38 8.65 -10.44 -3.65
N THR A 39 8.27 -9.35 -2.96
CA THR A 39 9.21 -8.43 -2.29
C THR A 39 10.09 -9.17 -1.29
N GLY A 40 9.47 -9.96 -0.40
CA GLY A 40 10.16 -10.77 0.60
C GLY A 40 11.06 -11.83 -0.04
N ALA A 41 10.56 -12.54 -1.07
CA ALA A 41 11.32 -13.57 -1.77
C ALA A 41 12.58 -13.00 -2.43
N VAL A 42 12.49 -11.83 -3.09
CA VAL A 42 13.66 -11.16 -3.69
C VAL A 42 14.65 -10.73 -2.60
N ALA A 43 14.16 -10.17 -1.49
CA ALA A 43 15.01 -9.77 -0.38
C ALA A 43 15.72 -11.00 0.27
N VAL A 44 15.01 -12.11 0.48
CA VAL A 44 15.58 -13.37 0.99
C VAL A 44 16.63 -13.91 0.04
N ALA A 45 16.34 -13.97 -1.27
CA ALA A 45 17.29 -14.41 -2.28
C ALA A 45 18.56 -13.54 -2.28
N GLY A 46 18.42 -12.22 -2.16
CA GLY A 46 19.55 -11.30 -2.03
C GLY A 46 20.41 -11.59 -0.80
N ALA A 47 19.77 -11.84 0.36
CA ALA A 47 20.48 -12.22 1.59
C ALA A 47 21.22 -13.56 1.45
N TRP A 48 20.65 -14.55 0.80
CA TRP A 48 21.32 -15.82 0.52
C TRP A 48 22.51 -15.69 -0.43
N LEU A 49 22.51 -14.69 -1.31
CA LEU A 49 23.65 -14.34 -2.16
C LEU A 49 24.72 -13.53 -1.41
N GLY A 50 24.57 -13.32 -0.11
CA GLY A 50 25.55 -12.61 0.73
C GLY A 50 25.41 -11.08 0.71
N LEU A 51 24.33 -10.53 0.16
CA LEU A 51 24.07 -9.09 0.20
C LEU A 51 23.72 -8.64 1.63
N SER A 52 24.11 -7.41 1.98
CA SER A 52 23.65 -6.81 3.23
C SER A 52 22.13 -6.72 3.28
N GLY A 53 21.52 -6.77 4.48
CA GLY A 53 20.07 -6.68 4.64
C GLY A 53 19.48 -5.46 3.95
N ALA A 54 20.13 -4.30 4.02
CA ALA A 54 19.67 -3.09 3.35
C ALA A 54 19.67 -3.21 1.81
N LEU A 55 20.73 -3.80 1.23
CA LEU A 55 20.81 -3.97 -0.23
C LEU A 55 19.79 -5.02 -0.71
N ALA A 56 19.66 -6.14 0.01
CA ALA A 56 18.68 -7.17 -0.26
C ALA A 56 17.24 -6.61 -0.19
N ALA A 57 16.93 -5.81 0.82
CA ALA A 57 15.66 -5.11 0.95
C ALA A 57 15.43 -4.09 -0.17
N GLY A 58 16.47 -3.34 -0.57
CA GLY A 58 16.40 -2.41 -1.69
C GLY A 58 16.01 -3.09 -3.00
N LEU A 59 16.55 -4.29 -3.27
CA LEU A 59 16.14 -5.10 -4.42
C LEU A 59 14.69 -5.56 -4.30
N GLY A 60 14.26 -5.98 -3.10
CA GLY A 60 12.87 -6.36 -2.84
C GLY A 60 11.88 -5.21 -3.06
N VAL A 61 12.16 -4.02 -2.51
CA VAL A 61 11.33 -2.81 -2.71
C VAL A 61 11.33 -2.40 -4.18
N GLY A 62 12.48 -2.46 -4.84
CA GLY A 62 12.58 -2.21 -6.28
C GLY A 62 11.73 -3.18 -7.11
N ALA A 63 11.73 -4.47 -6.75
CA ALA A 63 10.88 -5.46 -7.40
C ALA A 63 9.39 -5.15 -7.21
N ALA A 64 8.96 -4.71 -6.02
CA ALA A 64 7.58 -4.27 -5.78
C ALA A 64 7.22 -3.08 -6.66
N ALA A 65 8.10 -2.08 -6.77
CA ALA A 65 7.90 -0.92 -7.64
C ALA A 65 7.75 -1.33 -9.11
N LEU A 66 8.58 -2.23 -9.62
CA LEU A 66 8.50 -2.76 -10.98
C LEU A 66 7.20 -3.56 -11.18
N LEU A 67 6.86 -4.46 -10.27
CA LEU A 67 5.64 -5.27 -10.33
C LEU A 67 4.36 -4.43 -10.34
N THR A 68 4.38 -3.27 -9.70
CA THR A 68 3.24 -2.34 -9.66
C THR A 68 3.36 -1.18 -10.65
N ARG A 69 4.39 -1.15 -11.49
CA ARG A 69 4.72 -0.03 -12.40
C ARG A 69 4.89 1.31 -11.67
N GLY A 70 5.26 1.28 -10.40
CA GLY A 70 5.36 2.48 -9.59
C GLY A 70 4.04 3.21 -9.30
N LEU A 71 2.89 2.65 -9.69
CA LEU A 71 1.58 3.32 -9.67
C LEU A 71 1.21 3.92 -8.30
N HIS A 72 1.53 3.21 -7.22
CA HIS A 72 1.21 3.68 -5.87
C HIS A 72 2.21 4.74 -5.38
N LEU A 73 3.48 4.60 -5.78
CA LEU A 73 4.54 5.57 -5.48
C LEU A 73 4.27 6.89 -6.21
N ASP A 74 3.86 6.83 -7.48
CA ASP A 74 3.42 7.97 -8.27
C ASP A 74 2.27 8.69 -7.59
N GLY A 75 1.20 7.97 -7.22
CA GLY A 75 0.08 8.56 -6.50
C GLY A 75 0.46 9.15 -5.13
N LEU A 76 1.45 8.58 -4.44
CA LEU A 76 1.98 9.13 -3.20
C LEU A 76 2.67 10.49 -3.44
N ALA A 77 3.48 10.59 -4.50
CA ALA A 77 4.16 11.82 -4.88
C ALA A 77 3.17 12.90 -5.29
N ASP A 78 2.23 12.56 -6.16
CA ASP A 78 1.21 13.49 -6.66
C ASP A 78 0.34 14.03 -5.52
N LEU A 79 -0.10 13.16 -4.61
CA LEU A 79 -0.86 13.59 -3.44
C LEU A 79 -0.03 14.52 -2.53
N ALA A 80 1.25 14.22 -2.33
CA ALA A 80 2.14 15.06 -1.53
C ALA A 80 2.30 16.46 -2.15
N ASP A 81 2.50 16.53 -3.46
CA ASP A 81 2.59 17.80 -4.18
C ASP A 81 1.26 18.55 -4.18
N GLY A 82 0.15 17.87 -4.43
CA GLY A 82 -1.19 18.45 -4.36
C GLY A 82 -1.50 19.07 -3.00
N LEU A 83 -1.30 18.32 -1.93
CA LEU A 83 -1.56 18.78 -0.56
C LEU A 83 -0.55 19.82 -0.10
N GLY A 84 0.70 19.70 -0.53
CA GLY A 84 1.80 20.62 -0.22
C GLY A 84 1.70 21.96 -0.95
N SER A 85 1.00 22.02 -2.09
CA SER A 85 0.85 23.22 -2.92
C SER A 85 0.15 24.39 -2.21
N GLY A 86 -0.59 24.12 -1.13
CA GLY A 86 -1.40 25.13 -0.43
C GLY A 86 -2.57 25.70 -1.24
N ARG A 87 -2.78 25.26 -2.49
CA ARG A 87 -3.82 25.76 -3.40
C ARG A 87 -5.22 25.30 -2.98
N PRO A 88 -6.31 25.99 -3.40
CA PRO A 88 -7.67 25.48 -3.32
C PRO A 88 -7.81 24.11 -4.01
N ALA A 89 -8.89 23.38 -3.73
CA ALA A 89 -9.10 22.01 -4.18
C ALA A 89 -8.85 21.81 -5.69
N GLU A 90 -9.42 22.65 -6.55
CA GLU A 90 -9.23 22.58 -8.01
C GLU A 90 -7.77 22.72 -8.40
N GLY A 91 -7.07 23.73 -7.86
CA GLY A 91 -5.65 23.97 -8.13
C GLY A 91 -4.74 22.85 -7.58
N ALA A 92 -5.08 22.24 -6.44
CA ALA A 92 -4.37 21.09 -5.91
C ALA A 92 -4.57 19.84 -6.81
N LEU A 93 -5.79 19.61 -7.26
CA LEU A 93 -6.11 18.54 -8.22
C LEU A 93 -5.45 18.75 -9.58
N GLU A 94 -5.24 20.01 -10.00
CA GLU A 94 -4.49 20.35 -11.22
C GLU A 94 -3.00 20.03 -11.05
N VAL A 95 -2.38 20.35 -9.90
CA VAL A 95 -1.00 19.98 -9.59
C VAL A 95 -0.83 18.46 -9.68
N MET A 96 -1.74 17.66 -9.11
CA MET A 96 -1.73 16.20 -9.17
C MET A 96 -1.93 15.59 -10.57
N ARG A 97 -2.27 16.38 -11.58
CA ARG A 97 -2.39 15.92 -12.98
C ARG A 97 -1.14 16.18 -13.82
N ARG A 98 -0.21 16.95 -13.30
CA ARG A 98 1.01 17.24 -14.04
C ARG A 98 1.89 16.02 -14.13
N SER A 99 2.64 15.92 -15.21
CA SER A 99 3.60 14.83 -15.42
C SER A 99 4.96 15.09 -14.74
N ASP A 100 5.17 16.30 -14.20
CA ASP A 100 6.37 16.70 -13.47
C ASP A 100 6.18 16.50 -11.96
N ILE A 101 7.16 15.91 -11.31
CA ILE A 101 7.18 15.73 -9.86
C ILE A 101 7.63 17.02 -9.18
N GLY A 102 6.91 17.45 -8.15
CA GLY A 102 7.27 18.61 -7.34
C GLY A 102 8.16 18.24 -6.13
N PRO A 103 8.62 19.26 -5.38
CA PRO A 103 9.55 19.04 -4.26
C PRO A 103 8.94 18.25 -3.11
N PHE A 104 7.65 18.37 -2.84
CA PHE A 104 6.98 17.60 -1.78
C PHE A 104 6.87 16.13 -2.16
N GLY A 105 6.59 15.82 -3.43
CA GLY A 105 6.58 14.47 -3.97
C GLY A 105 7.96 13.81 -3.85
N VAL A 106 9.02 14.48 -4.29
CA VAL A 106 10.40 13.98 -4.20
C VAL A 106 10.77 13.67 -2.75
N VAL A 107 10.57 14.62 -1.83
CA VAL A 107 10.91 14.43 -0.41
C VAL A 107 10.11 13.26 0.19
N THR A 108 8.82 13.19 -0.11
CA THR A 108 7.95 12.13 0.41
C THR A 108 8.38 10.76 -0.12
N LEU A 109 8.66 10.63 -1.42
CA LEU A 109 9.15 9.37 -2.00
C LEU A 109 10.46 8.92 -1.38
N VAL A 110 11.43 9.82 -1.25
CA VAL A 110 12.74 9.49 -0.67
C VAL A 110 12.58 9.00 0.76
N LEU A 111 11.81 9.71 1.60
CA LEU A 111 11.60 9.32 3.00
C LEU A 111 10.87 7.99 3.12
N VAL A 112 9.83 7.76 2.32
CA VAL A 112 9.05 6.52 2.37
C VAL A 112 9.88 5.34 1.86
N LEU A 113 10.57 5.47 0.73
CA LEU A 113 11.41 4.39 0.18
C LEU A 113 12.59 4.05 1.12
N VAL A 114 13.24 5.06 1.71
CA VAL A 114 14.29 4.84 2.71
C VAL A 114 13.73 4.12 3.93
N ALA A 115 12.56 4.53 4.44
CA ALA A 115 11.92 3.85 5.56
C ALA A 115 11.58 2.38 5.24
N GLN A 116 11.02 2.10 4.04
CA GLN A 116 10.73 0.74 3.59
C GLN A 116 11.99 -0.12 3.50
N VAL A 117 13.05 0.41 2.87
CA VAL A 117 14.32 -0.32 2.71
C VAL A 117 14.97 -0.61 4.06
N LEU A 118 15.04 0.37 4.95
CA LEU A 118 15.66 0.19 6.27
C LEU A 118 14.84 -0.75 7.15
N ALA A 119 13.51 -0.62 7.19
CA ALA A 119 12.64 -1.49 7.97
C ALA A 119 12.70 -2.95 7.47
N LEU A 120 12.57 -3.16 6.15
CA LEU A 120 12.69 -4.49 5.58
C LEU A 120 14.10 -5.06 5.74
N GLY A 121 15.15 -4.24 5.60
CA GLY A 121 16.53 -4.63 5.80
C GLY A 121 16.84 -5.07 7.22
N GLN A 122 16.28 -4.41 8.22
CA GLN A 122 16.35 -4.81 9.63
C GLN A 122 15.67 -6.17 9.85
N LEU A 123 14.48 -6.37 9.28
CA LEU A 123 13.77 -7.65 9.35
C LEU A 123 14.56 -8.78 8.66
N VAL A 124 15.13 -8.54 7.48
CA VAL A 124 15.95 -9.52 6.75
C VAL A 124 17.17 -9.92 7.58
N ALA A 125 17.83 -8.97 8.24
CA ALA A 125 18.99 -9.24 9.08
C ALA A 125 18.64 -10.05 10.33
N ALA A 126 17.44 -9.86 10.90
CA ALA A 126 16.97 -10.60 12.07
C ALA A 126 16.43 -12.00 11.68
N SER A 127 15.58 -12.08 10.69
CA SER A 127 14.99 -13.32 10.17
C SER A 127 14.45 -13.10 8.75
N PRO A 128 15.07 -13.71 7.71
CA PRO A 128 14.59 -13.59 6.33
C PRO A 128 13.12 -14.01 6.15
N TRP A 129 12.68 -15.03 6.90
CA TRP A 129 11.30 -15.50 6.84
C TRP A 129 10.31 -14.56 7.52
N ALA A 130 10.71 -13.94 8.66
CA ALA A 130 9.91 -12.89 9.30
C ALA A 130 9.80 -11.65 8.40
N ALA A 131 10.87 -11.30 7.67
CA ALA A 131 10.85 -10.24 6.66
C ALA A 131 9.81 -10.52 5.57
N THR A 132 9.74 -11.77 5.09
CA THR A 132 8.73 -12.18 4.09
C THR A 132 7.32 -12.08 4.65
N ALA A 133 7.07 -12.57 5.88
CA ALA A 133 5.77 -12.47 6.54
C ALA A 133 5.35 -10.99 6.71
N ALA A 134 6.25 -10.14 7.19
CA ALA A 134 5.99 -8.71 7.34
C ALA A 134 5.71 -8.03 5.99
N ALA A 135 6.44 -8.38 4.92
CA ALA A 135 6.21 -7.84 3.58
C ALA A 135 4.83 -8.27 3.01
N VAL A 136 4.41 -9.53 3.24
CA VAL A 136 3.06 -10.03 2.89
C VAL A 136 1.99 -9.20 3.60
N VAL A 137 2.13 -9.02 4.92
CA VAL A 137 1.17 -8.27 5.72
C VAL A 137 1.15 -6.80 5.35
N ALA A 138 2.31 -6.18 5.06
CA ALA A 138 2.41 -4.81 4.59
C ALA A 138 1.73 -4.59 3.24
N GLY A 139 1.98 -5.49 2.28
CA GLY A 139 1.34 -5.47 0.98
C GLY A 139 -0.18 -5.61 1.08
N ALA A 140 -0.66 -6.54 1.90
CA ALA A 140 -2.09 -6.76 2.14
C ALA A 140 -2.74 -5.58 2.87
N GLY A 141 -2.12 -5.10 3.95
CA GLY A 141 -2.60 -3.97 4.75
C GLY A 141 -2.70 -2.67 3.97
N GLY A 142 -1.68 -2.40 3.12
CA GLY A 142 -1.71 -1.25 2.22
C GLY A 142 -2.91 -1.29 1.27
N ARG A 143 -3.19 -2.42 0.65
CA ARG A 143 -4.34 -2.57 -0.28
C ARG A 143 -5.67 -2.66 0.47
N LEU A 144 -5.68 -3.12 1.72
CA LEU A 144 -6.88 -3.02 2.56
C LEU A 144 -7.29 -1.56 2.79
N ALA A 145 -6.33 -0.64 2.99
CA ALA A 145 -6.63 0.79 3.06
C ALA A 145 -7.33 1.29 1.79
N VAL A 146 -6.91 0.82 0.60
CA VAL A 146 -7.59 1.11 -0.68
C VAL A 146 -9.02 0.55 -0.69
N THR A 147 -9.20 -0.71 -0.29
CA THR A 147 -10.52 -1.36 -0.22
C THR A 147 -11.48 -0.56 0.66
N LEU A 148 -11.02 -0.14 1.84
CA LEU A 148 -11.84 0.63 2.79
C LEU A 148 -12.15 2.04 2.29
N ALA A 149 -11.24 2.68 1.55
CA ALA A 149 -11.46 3.97 0.92
C ALA A 149 -12.48 3.92 -0.23
N CYS A 150 -12.75 2.74 -0.80
CA CYS A 150 -13.74 2.54 -1.85
C CYS A 150 -15.16 2.23 -1.31
N THR A 151 -15.42 2.36 -0.01
CA THR A 151 -16.75 2.17 0.59
C THR A 151 -17.69 3.35 0.32
N ALA A 152 -18.99 3.15 0.47
CA ALA A 152 -20.03 4.12 0.11
C ALA A 152 -19.96 5.47 0.85
N ARG A 153 -19.18 5.57 1.93
CA ARG A 153 -19.02 6.79 2.73
C ARG A 153 -17.99 7.76 2.19
N VAL A 154 -17.20 7.35 1.19
CA VAL A 154 -16.08 8.14 0.67
C VAL A 154 -16.42 8.63 -0.74
N PRO A 155 -16.56 9.95 -0.95
CA PRO A 155 -16.84 10.52 -2.26
C PRO A 155 -15.63 10.49 -3.18
N SER A 156 -15.84 10.66 -4.49
CA SER A 156 -14.80 10.94 -5.46
C SER A 156 -14.48 12.43 -5.49
N ALA A 157 -13.20 12.79 -5.62
CA ALA A 157 -12.77 14.19 -5.77
C ALA A 157 -12.95 14.73 -7.19
N ARG A 158 -13.16 13.85 -8.18
CA ARG A 158 -13.34 14.22 -9.60
C ARG A 158 -14.52 13.44 -10.16
N PRO A 159 -15.24 13.96 -11.17
CA PRO A 159 -16.34 13.23 -11.83
C PRO A 159 -15.81 12.08 -12.69
N GLU A 160 -14.54 12.08 -13.04
CA GLU A 160 -13.90 11.12 -13.93
C GLU A 160 -12.66 10.48 -13.30
N GLY A 161 -12.13 9.42 -13.96
CA GLY A 161 -10.93 8.71 -13.54
C GLY A 161 -11.19 7.57 -12.57
N LEU A 162 -10.09 6.95 -12.09
CA LEU A 162 -10.16 5.75 -11.26
C LEU A 162 -10.95 6.00 -9.97
N GLY A 163 -10.72 7.13 -9.31
CA GLY A 163 -11.43 7.47 -8.07
C GLY A 163 -12.95 7.48 -8.25
N ALA A 164 -13.46 8.10 -9.32
CA ALA A 164 -14.89 8.12 -9.63
C ALA A 164 -15.43 6.71 -9.94
N PHE A 165 -14.64 5.92 -10.62
CA PHE A 165 -15.03 4.57 -11.02
C PHE A 165 -15.15 3.61 -9.84
N VAL A 166 -14.30 3.74 -8.82
CA VAL A 166 -14.25 2.82 -7.67
C VAL A 166 -14.93 3.35 -6.40
N ALA A 167 -15.16 4.66 -6.27
CA ALA A 167 -15.81 5.25 -5.10
C ALA A 167 -17.17 4.62 -4.84
N GLY A 168 -17.42 4.15 -3.61
CA GLY A 168 -18.69 3.57 -3.20
C GLY A 168 -18.99 2.17 -3.77
N THR A 169 -18.05 1.50 -4.44
CA THR A 169 -18.31 0.18 -5.04
C THR A 169 -18.18 -0.97 -4.05
N VAL A 170 -17.44 -0.79 -2.94
CA VAL A 170 -17.24 -1.82 -1.92
C VAL A 170 -18.34 -1.76 -0.88
N ARG A 171 -19.19 -2.79 -0.84
CA ARG A 171 -20.24 -2.95 0.17
C ARG A 171 -19.67 -3.39 1.52
N ALA A 172 -20.33 -3.04 2.62
CA ALA A 172 -19.87 -3.34 3.98
C ALA A 172 -19.52 -4.82 4.23
N PRO A 173 -20.28 -5.83 3.76
CA PRO A 173 -19.90 -7.23 3.92
C PRO A 173 -18.58 -7.58 3.22
N LEU A 174 -18.32 -7.02 2.03
CA LEU A 174 -17.06 -7.23 1.32
C LEU A 174 -15.89 -6.56 2.04
N ALA A 175 -16.11 -5.36 2.59
CA ALA A 175 -15.09 -4.69 3.40
C ALA A 175 -14.75 -5.51 4.65
N ALA A 176 -15.76 -6.04 5.36
CA ALA A 176 -15.56 -6.90 6.52
C ALA A 176 -14.83 -8.20 6.15
N ALA A 177 -15.18 -8.83 5.03
CA ALA A 177 -14.49 -10.02 4.53
C ALA A 177 -13.03 -9.73 4.17
N ALA A 178 -12.73 -8.58 3.55
CA ALA A 178 -11.37 -8.15 3.27
C ALA A 178 -10.55 -7.94 4.55
N CYS A 179 -11.15 -7.35 5.59
CA CYS A 179 -10.52 -7.23 6.92
C CYS A 179 -10.21 -8.62 7.51
N ALA A 180 -11.15 -9.57 7.41
CA ALA A 180 -10.93 -10.94 7.89
C ALA A 180 -9.79 -11.64 7.13
N VAL A 181 -9.72 -11.48 5.80
CA VAL A 181 -8.60 -12.01 4.99
C VAL A 181 -7.26 -11.45 5.47
N VAL A 182 -7.16 -10.14 5.70
CA VAL A 182 -5.90 -9.53 6.18
C VAL A 182 -5.58 -9.98 7.61
N ALA A 183 -6.57 -10.12 8.48
CA ALA A 183 -6.37 -10.69 9.82
C ALA A 183 -5.81 -12.13 9.76
N LEU A 184 -6.33 -12.96 8.84
CA LEU A 184 -5.78 -14.31 8.61
C LEU A 184 -4.34 -14.25 8.05
N LEU A 185 -4.02 -13.29 7.18
CA LEU A 185 -2.65 -13.13 6.67
C LEU A 185 -1.66 -12.71 7.78
N CYS A 186 -2.10 -12.05 8.86
CA CYS A 186 -1.23 -11.76 9.99
C CYS A 186 -0.75 -13.05 10.70
N LEU A 187 -1.48 -14.17 10.56
CA LEU A 187 -1.08 -15.48 11.08
C LEU A 187 0.19 -16.03 10.40
N THR A 188 0.60 -15.50 9.25
CA THR A 188 1.90 -15.82 8.64
C THR A 188 3.08 -15.48 9.53
N GLY A 189 2.88 -14.64 10.55
CA GLY A 189 3.85 -14.36 11.60
C GLY A 189 3.97 -15.44 12.68
N LEU A 190 3.00 -16.36 12.81
CA LEU A 190 2.99 -17.40 13.89
C LEU A 190 4.24 -18.28 13.95
N PRO A 191 4.88 -18.70 12.85
CA PRO A 191 6.15 -19.42 12.90
C PRO A 191 7.26 -18.68 13.67
N HIS A 192 7.12 -17.36 13.83
CA HIS A 192 8.05 -16.49 14.57
C HIS A 192 7.55 -16.15 15.99
N GLY A 193 6.49 -16.83 16.43
CA GLY A 193 5.88 -16.64 17.73
C GLY A 193 4.57 -15.83 17.68
N ALA A 194 3.69 -16.11 18.67
CA ALA A 194 2.41 -15.42 18.78
C ALA A 194 2.57 -13.89 18.96
N GLY A 195 3.66 -13.46 19.63
CA GLY A 195 3.98 -12.04 19.81
C GLY A 195 4.22 -11.32 18.50
N PHE A 196 4.97 -11.94 17.56
CA PHE A 196 5.22 -11.34 16.24
C PHE A 196 3.94 -11.31 15.37
N ALA A 197 3.11 -12.36 15.43
CA ALA A 197 1.82 -12.35 14.74
C ALA A 197 0.89 -11.25 15.29
N ALA A 198 0.83 -11.08 16.62
CA ALA A 198 0.06 -10.01 17.25
C ALA A 198 0.59 -8.62 16.89
N LEU A 199 1.93 -8.48 16.83
CA LEU A 199 2.57 -7.25 16.34
C LEU A 199 2.17 -6.93 14.90
N CYS A 200 2.19 -7.91 14.00
CA CYS A 200 1.73 -7.73 12.62
C CYS A 200 0.28 -7.25 12.57
N ALA A 201 -0.61 -7.82 13.37
CA ALA A 201 -2.00 -7.37 13.46
C ALA A 201 -2.11 -5.93 13.99
N GLY A 202 -1.38 -5.58 15.05
CA GLY A 202 -1.31 -4.21 15.58
C GLY A 202 -0.71 -3.22 14.56
N ALA A 203 0.29 -3.65 13.78
CA ALA A 203 0.89 -2.88 12.71
C ALA A 203 -0.12 -2.53 11.61
N VAL A 204 -0.97 -3.50 11.21
CA VAL A 204 -2.06 -3.27 10.26
C VAL A 204 -3.05 -2.23 10.81
N VAL A 205 -3.46 -2.36 12.07
CA VAL A 205 -4.37 -1.40 12.70
C VAL A 205 -3.77 0.01 12.69
N LEU A 206 -2.49 0.16 13.06
CA LEU A 206 -1.81 1.45 13.02
C LEU A 206 -1.67 1.98 11.59
N GLY A 207 -1.28 1.13 10.62
CA GLY A 207 -1.19 1.50 9.22
C GLY A 207 -2.52 2.00 8.65
N LEU A 208 -3.62 1.33 8.99
CA LEU A 208 -4.97 1.75 8.62
C LEU A 208 -5.36 3.07 9.31
N ALA A 209 -4.93 3.30 10.55
CA ALA A 209 -5.15 4.58 11.23
C ALA A 209 -4.42 5.72 10.53
N VAL A 210 -3.14 5.53 10.15
CA VAL A 210 -2.35 6.50 9.38
C VAL A 210 -3.03 6.79 8.04
N ALA A 211 -3.40 5.73 7.28
CA ALA A 211 -4.13 5.89 6.01
C ALA A 211 -5.48 6.59 6.22
N GLY A 212 -6.19 6.29 7.29
CA GLY A 212 -7.46 6.94 7.65
C GLY A 212 -7.31 8.44 7.93
N LEU A 213 -6.23 8.86 8.59
CA LEU A 213 -5.90 10.27 8.80
C LEU A 213 -5.58 10.96 7.46
N LEU A 214 -4.78 10.31 6.62
CA LEU A 214 -4.47 10.81 5.28
C LEU A 214 -5.73 10.93 4.41
N LEU A 215 -6.60 9.91 4.43
CA LEU A 215 -7.88 9.92 3.73
C LEU A 215 -8.78 11.08 4.20
N ARG A 216 -8.89 11.28 5.53
CA ARG A 216 -9.66 12.41 6.08
C ARG A 216 -9.10 13.75 5.61
N ARG A 217 -7.76 13.88 5.52
CA ARG A 217 -7.12 15.08 5.00
C ARG A 217 -7.42 15.26 3.50
N ALA A 218 -7.31 14.19 2.70
CA ALA A 218 -7.63 14.22 1.28
C ALA A 218 -9.10 14.61 1.03
N VAL A 219 -10.05 13.99 1.72
CA VAL A 219 -11.48 14.31 1.59
C VAL A 219 -11.75 15.77 1.96
N ARG A 220 -11.16 16.28 3.05
CA ARG A 220 -11.34 17.69 3.46
C ARG A 220 -10.72 18.69 2.49
N ARG A 221 -9.58 18.33 1.90
CA ARG A 221 -8.82 19.26 1.05
C ARG A 221 -9.18 19.18 -0.43
N LEU A 222 -9.52 17.99 -0.92
CA LEU A 222 -9.76 17.70 -2.34
C LEU A 222 -11.22 17.35 -2.65
N GLY A 223 -12.04 17.13 -1.62
CA GLY A 223 -13.45 16.73 -1.77
C GLY A 223 -13.65 15.21 -1.87
N GLY A 224 -12.61 14.38 -1.92
CA GLY A 224 -12.76 12.93 -2.06
C GLY A 224 -11.49 12.21 -2.49
N ILE A 225 -11.67 11.01 -3.04
CA ILE A 225 -10.57 10.16 -3.53
C ILE A 225 -10.30 10.36 -5.03
N THR A 226 -9.03 10.23 -5.41
CA THR A 226 -8.52 10.00 -6.78
C THR A 226 -7.76 8.68 -6.79
N GLY A 227 -7.25 8.25 -7.96
CA GLY A 227 -6.29 7.13 -8.04
C GLY A 227 -5.05 7.38 -7.19
N ASP A 228 -4.54 8.61 -7.20
CA ASP A 228 -3.33 9.03 -6.49
C ASP A 228 -3.54 8.98 -4.97
N VAL A 229 -4.71 9.42 -4.48
CA VAL A 229 -5.10 9.25 -3.08
C VAL A 229 -5.07 7.77 -2.68
N LEU A 230 -5.64 6.88 -3.50
CA LEU A 230 -5.63 5.44 -3.23
C LEU A 230 -4.21 4.87 -3.20
N GLY A 231 -3.33 5.29 -4.13
CA GLY A 231 -1.92 4.92 -4.13
C GLY A 231 -1.19 5.37 -2.86
N ALA A 232 -1.40 6.63 -2.48
CA ALA A 232 -0.83 7.19 -1.25
C ALA A 232 -1.29 6.47 0.02
N LEU A 233 -2.57 6.06 0.10
CA LEU A 233 -3.08 5.26 1.21
C LEU A 233 -2.40 3.90 1.28
N ALA A 234 -2.20 3.25 0.13
CA ALA A 234 -1.53 1.95 0.07
C ALA A 234 -0.09 2.04 0.57
N GLU A 235 0.68 3.02 0.09
CA GLU A 235 2.08 3.20 0.49
C GLU A 235 2.21 3.61 1.96
N SER A 236 1.38 4.56 2.43
CA SER A 236 1.42 5.02 3.82
C SER A 236 1.09 3.90 4.81
N ALA A 237 0.05 3.10 4.53
CA ALA A 237 -0.32 1.97 5.38
C ALA A 237 0.73 0.86 5.33
N GLY A 238 1.19 0.46 4.14
CA GLY A 238 2.19 -0.59 3.97
C GLY A 238 3.53 -0.24 4.63
N THR A 239 4.00 0.99 4.46
CA THR A 239 5.23 1.48 5.11
C THR A 239 5.09 1.47 6.64
N SER A 240 3.94 1.91 7.16
CA SER A 240 3.68 1.86 8.61
C SER A 240 3.73 0.43 9.14
N VAL A 241 3.17 -0.54 8.40
CA VAL A 241 3.25 -1.96 8.78
C VAL A 241 4.69 -2.45 8.84
N LEU A 242 5.51 -2.16 7.82
CA LEU A 242 6.92 -2.56 7.80
C LEU A 242 7.72 -1.96 8.96
N VAL A 243 7.54 -0.66 9.22
CA VAL A 243 8.25 0.04 10.30
C VAL A 243 7.88 -0.53 11.68
N VAL A 244 6.59 -0.79 11.92
CA VAL A 244 6.15 -1.39 13.20
C VAL A 244 6.63 -2.82 13.34
N ALA A 245 6.58 -3.62 12.27
CA ALA A 245 7.11 -4.99 12.28
C ALA A 245 8.61 -5.01 12.56
N ALA A 246 9.38 -4.06 11.98
CA ALA A 246 10.81 -3.92 12.24
C ALA A 246 11.12 -3.57 13.70
N ALA A 247 10.29 -2.77 14.36
CA ALA A 247 10.45 -2.49 15.79
C ALA A 247 10.31 -3.75 16.67
N GLY A 248 9.64 -4.79 16.17
CA GLY A 248 9.49 -6.07 16.86
C GLY A 248 10.62 -7.08 16.63
N THR A 249 11.69 -6.73 15.94
CA THR A 249 12.83 -7.65 15.71
C THR A 249 13.51 -8.08 17.01
N ALA A 250 13.36 -7.32 18.09
CA ALA A 250 13.84 -7.72 19.41
C ALA A 250 13.10 -8.96 19.99
N TRP A 251 12.00 -9.39 19.38
CA TRP A 251 11.17 -10.54 19.78
C TRP A 251 11.35 -11.76 18.84
N LEU A 252 12.21 -11.65 17.83
CA LEU A 252 12.61 -12.72 16.89
C LEU A 252 13.88 -13.43 17.39
#